data_433b75b1291c831f2a5ca4ec3ca31e0f
#
_entry.id   433b75b1291c831f2a5ca4ec3ca31e0f
#
_cell.length_a   1.000
_cell.length_b   1.000
_cell.length_c   1.000
_cell.angle_alpha   90.00
_cell.angle_beta   90.00
_cell.angle_gamma   90.00
#
_symmetry.space_group_name_H-M   'P 1'
#
loop_
_entity.id
_entity.type
_entity.pdbx_description
1 polymer ?
#
loop_
_entity_poly.entity_id
_entity_poly.type
_entity_poly.pdbx_seq_one_letter_code
_entity_poly.pdbx_strand_id
1 'polypeptide(L)'
;MSKLAIISRPINDFSPAYLLLENEDHSLKKHLLNKGDPLLITADTSQKYCVGWYDVTTHTNYACEGSREVDIKYDSCFECRQKTGFNPGFYNTSDISNVQRDYNNKPHSVYVSYFGDGVAKAGIMSDSRGLERLFEQGALFYCIVGSFDNADAAHRVESRLINSGLKNSITKRQKEKVLSKPVNKNG
;
A
#
# COMPACT_ATOMS: atom_id res chain seq x y z
N MET A 1 -17.13 -18.82 -10.01
CA MET A 1 -16.94 -17.36 -10.15
C MET A 1 -15.65 -16.97 -9.48
N SER A 2 -14.73 -16.27 -10.16
CA SER A 2 -13.50 -15.80 -9.51
C SER A 2 -13.81 -14.62 -8.60
N LYS A 3 -13.28 -14.61 -7.39
CA LYS A 3 -13.40 -13.48 -6.47
C LYS A 3 -12.27 -12.50 -6.74
N LEU A 4 -12.56 -11.21 -6.78
CA LEU A 4 -11.53 -10.18 -6.81
C LEU A 4 -10.94 -10.03 -5.41
N ALA A 5 -9.81 -10.67 -5.17
CA ALA A 5 -9.20 -10.67 -3.84
C ALA A 5 -8.43 -9.39 -3.56
N ILE A 6 -7.59 -8.95 -4.48
CA ILE A 6 -6.74 -7.77 -4.28
C ILE A 6 -6.49 -7.11 -5.61
N ILE A 7 -6.65 -5.83 -5.61
CA ILE A 7 -6.09 -5.01 -6.66
C ILE A 7 -4.73 -4.58 -6.23
N SER A 8 -3.72 -5.08 -6.81
CA SER A 8 -2.47 -4.60 -6.59
C SER A 8 -1.75 -4.46 -7.72
N ARG A 9 -1.01 -3.88 -7.92
CA ARG A 9 -0.02 -3.09 -7.85
C ARG A 9 0.92 -3.10 -8.77
N PRO A 10 1.43 -2.57 -9.16
CA PRO A 10 2.41 -2.34 -9.79
C PRO A 10 3.44 -1.91 -9.47
N ILE A 11 4.34 -1.75 -9.75
CA ILE A 11 4.85 -1.53 -10.74
C ILE A 11 6.12 -0.86 -10.63
N ASN A 12 7.12 -1.29 -11.16
CA ASN A 12 8.19 -0.53 -11.76
C ASN A 12 7.77 -0.30 -13.23
N ASP A 13 8.40 0.59 -13.94
CA ASP A 13 8.08 0.92 -15.33
C ASP A 13 8.13 -0.27 -16.31
N PHE A 14 8.49 -1.44 -15.82
CA PHE A 14 8.74 -2.64 -16.59
C PHE A 14 7.77 -3.79 -16.32
N SER A 15 6.94 -3.67 -15.29
CA SER A 15 5.95 -4.70 -14.96
C SER A 15 4.55 -4.23 -15.31
N PRO A 16 3.77 -5.00 -16.09
CA PRO A 16 2.38 -4.66 -16.35
C PRO A 16 1.57 -4.65 -15.05
N ALA A 17 0.61 -3.74 -14.93
CA ALA A 17 -0.37 -3.77 -13.88
C ALA A 17 -1.15 -5.08 -13.90
N TYR A 18 -1.64 -5.55 -12.77
CA TYR A 18 -2.46 -6.74 -12.70
C TYR A 18 -3.51 -6.68 -11.60
N LEU A 19 -4.57 -7.45 -11.79
CA LEU A 19 -5.51 -7.81 -10.75
C LEU A 19 -5.10 -9.16 -10.16
N LEU A 20 -5.13 -9.27 -8.85
CA LEU A 20 -4.96 -10.56 -8.18
C LEU A 20 -6.36 -11.14 -7.93
N LEU A 21 -6.65 -12.26 -8.55
CA LEU A 21 -7.94 -12.96 -8.47
C LEU A 21 -7.79 -14.22 -7.63
N GLU A 22 -8.76 -14.47 -6.76
CA GLU A 22 -8.88 -15.73 -6.05
C GLU A 22 -9.82 -16.66 -6.82
N ASN A 23 -9.37 -17.86 -7.11
CA ASN A 23 -10.15 -18.93 -7.71
C ASN A 23 -11.02 -19.66 -6.66
N GLU A 24 -11.89 -20.56 -7.08
CA GLU A 24 -12.76 -21.34 -6.19
C GLU A 24 -11.97 -22.29 -5.27
N ASP A 25 -10.80 -22.73 -5.70
CA ASP A 25 -9.87 -23.56 -4.94
C ASP A 25 -8.92 -22.75 -4.02
N HIS A 26 -9.20 -21.47 -3.84
CA HIS A 26 -8.38 -20.51 -3.10
C HIS A 26 -6.98 -20.23 -3.68
N SER A 27 -6.66 -20.74 -4.86
CA SER A 27 -5.44 -20.33 -5.55
C SER A 27 -5.53 -18.88 -6.02
N LEU A 28 -4.40 -18.17 -6.02
CA LEU A 28 -4.32 -16.79 -6.49
C LEU A 28 -3.76 -16.74 -7.91
N LYS A 29 -4.47 -16.04 -8.80
CA LYS A 29 -4.09 -15.84 -10.19
C LYS A 29 -3.91 -14.37 -10.52
N LYS A 30 -2.80 -14.04 -11.20
CA LYS A 30 -2.59 -12.71 -11.76
C LYS A 30 -3.30 -12.58 -13.11
N HIS A 31 -4.15 -11.56 -13.22
CA HIS A 31 -4.75 -11.13 -14.48
C HIS A 31 -4.06 -9.83 -14.92
N LEU A 32 -3.26 -9.90 -15.96
CA LEU A 32 -2.49 -8.76 -16.47
C LEU A 32 -3.41 -7.73 -17.11
N LEU A 33 -3.09 -6.46 -16.92
CA LEU A 33 -3.79 -5.32 -17.49
C LEU A 33 -2.85 -4.63 -18.48
N ASN A 34 -3.17 -4.70 -19.78
CA ASN A 34 -2.38 -4.01 -20.79
C ASN A 34 -3.06 -2.67 -21.15
N LYS A 35 -2.23 -1.69 -21.52
CA LYS A 35 -2.74 -0.40 -21.96
C LYS A 35 -3.58 -0.57 -23.23
N GLY A 36 -4.82 -0.13 -23.18
CA GLY A 36 -5.77 -0.19 -24.30
C GLY A 36 -6.66 -1.41 -24.30
N ASP A 37 -6.43 -2.42 -23.48
CA ASP A 37 -7.34 -3.55 -23.35
C ASP A 37 -8.66 -3.11 -22.69
N PRO A 38 -9.80 -3.53 -23.21
CA PRO A 38 -11.07 -3.24 -22.55
C PRO A 38 -11.15 -4.03 -21.24
N LEU A 39 -11.51 -3.36 -20.15
CA LEU A 39 -11.74 -4.00 -18.87
C LEU A 39 -13.17 -3.79 -18.42
N LEU A 40 -13.94 -4.87 -18.36
CA LEU A 40 -15.27 -4.87 -17.79
C LEU A 40 -15.25 -5.66 -16.47
N ILE A 41 -15.56 -4.98 -15.37
CA ILE A 41 -15.70 -5.60 -14.05
C ILE A 41 -17.14 -5.48 -13.62
N THR A 42 -17.77 -6.63 -13.35
CA THR A 42 -19.07 -6.69 -12.67
C THR A 42 -18.82 -7.20 -11.25
N ALA A 43 -19.18 -6.42 -10.25
CA ALA A 43 -18.97 -6.78 -8.86
C ALA A 43 -20.29 -6.76 -8.09
N ASP A 44 -20.53 -7.80 -7.29
CA ASP A 44 -21.52 -7.74 -6.23
C ASP A 44 -20.91 -7.01 -5.03
N THR A 45 -21.48 -5.87 -4.69
CA THR A 45 -21.03 -5.04 -3.58
C THR A 45 -21.85 -5.22 -2.30
N SER A 46 -22.82 -6.15 -2.31
CA SER A 46 -23.65 -6.45 -1.15
C SER A 46 -22.87 -7.11 0.00
N GLN A 47 -21.80 -7.82 -0.35
CA GLN A 47 -20.95 -8.52 0.60
C GLN A 47 -19.49 -8.23 0.30
N LYS A 48 -18.70 -8.09 1.37
CA LYS A 48 -17.24 -7.95 1.29
C LYS A 48 -16.57 -9.16 1.94
N TYR A 49 -15.66 -9.74 1.20
CA TYR A 49 -14.91 -10.92 1.67
C TYR A 49 -13.48 -10.55 2.05
N CYS A 50 -12.91 -11.35 2.95
CA CYS A 50 -11.53 -11.24 3.37
C CYS A 50 -10.59 -11.45 2.17
N VAL A 51 -9.68 -10.51 1.94
CA VAL A 51 -8.68 -10.59 0.86
C VAL A 51 -7.46 -11.47 1.21
N GLY A 52 -7.51 -12.15 2.35
CA GLY A 52 -6.37 -12.93 2.82
C GLY A 52 -5.36 -12.12 3.63
N TRP A 53 -4.11 -12.51 3.57
CA TRP A 53 -3.04 -11.87 4.35
C TRP A 53 -1.75 -11.73 3.52
N TYR A 54 -0.93 -10.80 3.95
CA TYR A 54 0.35 -10.48 3.31
C TYR A 54 1.50 -10.78 4.24
N ASP A 55 2.42 -11.61 3.78
CA ASP A 55 3.68 -11.86 4.49
C ASP A 55 4.68 -10.77 4.14
N VAL A 56 5.04 -9.96 5.12
CA VAL A 56 5.98 -8.85 4.97
C VAL A 56 7.43 -9.32 4.82
N THR A 57 7.73 -10.56 5.14
CA THR A 57 9.07 -11.12 5.06
C THR A 57 9.37 -11.65 3.66
N THR A 58 8.40 -12.38 3.09
CA THR A 58 8.53 -13.00 1.76
C THR A 58 7.92 -12.14 0.65
N HIS A 59 7.23 -11.04 1.00
CA HIS A 59 6.48 -10.20 0.08
C HIS A 59 5.40 -10.96 -0.73
N THR A 60 4.78 -11.96 -0.09
CA THR A 60 3.81 -12.86 -0.73
C THR A 60 2.40 -12.63 -0.20
N ASN A 61 1.42 -12.64 -1.10
CA ASN A 61 0.01 -12.63 -0.74
C ASN A 61 -0.52 -14.06 -0.64
N TYR A 62 -1.34 -14.31 0.37
CA TYR A 62 -2.02 -15.58 0.60
C TYR A 62 -3.53 -15.37 0.68
N ALA A 63 -4.31 -16.26 0.06
CA ALA A 63 -5.76 -16.25 0.15
C ALA A 63 -6.25 -16.53 1.58
N CYS A 64 -7.49 -16.14 1.86
CA CYS A 64 -8.16 -16.50 3.11
C CYS A 64 -8.70 -17.93 3.03
N GLU A 65 -8.17 -18.85 3.80
CA GLU A 65 -8.60 -20.25 3.84
C GLU A 65 -10.12 -20.42 4.13
N GLY A 66 -10.71 -19.49 4.87
CA GLY A 66 -12.13 -19.54 5.24
C GLY A 66 -13.04 -18.70 4.36
N SER A 67 -12.55 -17.99 3.35
CA SER A 67 -13.34 -17.06 2.50
C SER A 67 -14.34 -16.21 3.29
N ARG A 68 -13.94 -15.70 4.45
CA ARG A 68 -14.83 -15.09 5.44
C ARG A 68 -15.37 -13.75 4.97
N GLU A 69 -16.63 -13.50 5.20
CA GLU A 69 -17.22 -12.18 5.09
C GLU A 69 -16.62 -11.25 6.15
N VAL A 70 -16.39 -10.00 5.79
CA VAL A 70 -15.81 -8.98 6.67
C VAL A 70 -16.64 -7.69 6.60
N ASP A 71 -16.62 -6.94 7.69
CA ASP A 71 -17.20 -5.60 7.73
C ASP A 71 -16.51 -4.70 6.70
N ILE A 72 -17.27 -3.79 6.09
CA ILE A 72 -16.81 -2.91 5.01
C ILE A 72 -15.55 -2.11 5.34
N LYS A 73 -15.31 -1.85 6.61
CA LYS A 73 -14.12 -1.12 7.12
C LYS A 73 -12.84 -1.96 7.13
N TYR A 74 -12.93 -3.29 7.03
CA TYR A 74 -11.79 -4.18 7.07
C TYR A 74 -11.55 -4.84 5.72
N ASP A 75 -10.29 -5.04 5.36
CA ASP A 75 -9.92 -5.78 4.16
C ASP A 75 -9.64 -7.26 4.47
N SER A 76 -9.30 -7.57 5.72
CA SER A 76 -9.00 -8.93 6.15
C SER A 76 -9.74 -9.31 7.43
N CYS A 77 -10.07 -10.58 7.58
CA CYS A 77 -10.64 -11.13 8.80
C CYS A 77 -9.63 -11.12 9.96
N PHE A 78 -10.09 -11.38 11.17
CA PHE A 78 -9.23 -11.31 12.36
C PHE A 78 -8.02 -12.23 12.24
N GLU A 79 -8.18 -13.48 11.82
CA GLU A 79 -7.11 -14.47 11.71
C GLU A 79 -6.07 -14.08 10.65
N CYS A 80 -6.52 -13.57 9.50
CA CYS A 80 -5.60 -13.08 8.46
C CYS A 80 -4.79 -11.88 8.94
N ARG A 81 -5.40 -10.97 9.71
CA ARG A 81 -4.67 -9.87 10.34
C ARG A 81 -3.64 -10.34 11.36
N GLN A 82 -3.96 -11.38 12.12
CA GLN A 82 -3.00 -11.99 13.04
C GLN A 82 -1.83 -12.65 12.31
N LYS A 83 -2.11 -13.37 11.21
CA LYS A 83 -1.06 -13.97 10.35
C LYS A 83 -0.12 -12.91 9.76
N THR A 84 -0.65 -11.77 9.32
CA THR A 84 0.18 -10.66 8.83
C THR A 84 1.11 -10.14 9.93
N GLY A 85 0.65 -10.05 11.17
CA GLY A 85 1.46 -9.65 12.34
C GLY A 85 2.12 -8.27 12.22
N PHE A 86 1.72 -7.47 11.23
CA PHE A 86 2.34 -6.21 10.87
C PHE A 86 1.33 -5.06 10.88
N ASN A 87 1.70 -3.96 11.52
CA ASN A 87 0.96 -2.71 11.46
C ASN A 87 1.93 -1.55 11.18
N PRO A 88 1.78 -0.85 10.04
CA PRO A 88 2.68 0.24 9.67
C PRO A 88 2.71 1.41 10.65
N GLY A 89 1.76 1.51 11.57
CA GLY A 89 1.72 2.55 12.61
C GLY A 89 2.50 2.21 13.88
N PHE A 90 3.04 1.00 14.00
CA PHE A 90 3.70 0.54 15.23
C PHE A 90 5.23 0.63 15.13
N TYR A 91 5.76 1.85 15.22
CA TYR A 91 7.22 2.06 15.20
C TYR A 91 7.86 1.96 16.58
N ASN A 92 7.22 2.49 17.61
CA ASN A 92 7.81 2.71 18.95
C ASN A 92 7.01 2.11 20.09
N THR A 93 6.42 0.93 19.94
CA THR A 93 5.68 0.29 21.02
C THR A 93 6.43 -0.90 21.59
N SER A 94 6.37 -1.10 22.90
CA SER A 94 6.94 -2.28 23.59
C SER A 94 6.24 -3.58 23.18
N ASP A 95 4.99 -3.48 22.73
CA ASP A 95 4.10 -4.60 22.40
C ASP A 95 3.98 -4.80 20.89
N ILE A 96 5.09 -5.10 20.23
CA ILE A 96 5.11 -5.44 18.80
C ILE A 96 5.55 -6.88 18.61
N SER A 97 5.02 -7.53 17.55
CA SER A 97 5.44 -8.88 17.16
C SER A 97 6.93 -8.91 16.79
N ASN A 98 7.57 -10.07 16.85
CA ASN A 98 8.94 -10.23 16.39
C ASN A 98 9.09 -9.87 14.90
N VAL A 99 8.10 -10.23 14.08
CA VAL A 99 8.04 -9.85 12.65
C VAL A 99 8.06 -8.34 12.48
N GLN A 100 7.29 -7.61 13.28
CA GLN A 100 7.27 -6.15 13.27
C GLN A 100 8.60 -5.57 13.72
N ARG A 101 9.20 -6.14 14.78
CA ARG A 101 10.51 -5.71 15.30
C ARG A 101 11.61 -5.89 14.26
N ASP A 102 11.67 -7.07 13.63
CA ASP A 102 12.65 -7.36 12.60
C ASP A 102 12.48 -6.46 11.37
N TYR A 103 11.23 -6.15 11.01
CA TYR A 103 10.94 -5.21 9.95
C TYR A 103 11.40 -3.80 10.31
N ASN A 104 11.10 -3.32 11.52
CA ASN A 104 11.46 -1.97 11.97
C ASN A 104 12.98 -1.77 12.11
N ASN A 105 13.73 -2.84 12.37
CA ASN A 105 15.19 -2.80 12.48
C ASN A 105 15.94 -2.81 11.13
N LYS A 106 15.22 -2.98 10.02
CA LYS A 106 15.82 -2.89 8.69
C LYS A 106 15.94 -1.42 8.24
N PRO A 107 16.77 -1.12 7.22
CA PRO A 107 16.86 0.21 6.65
C PRO A 107 15.52 0.71 6.10
N HIS A 108 15.25 1.98 6.35
CA HIS A 108 14.05 2.68 5.89
C HIS A 108 14.41 4.03 5.28
N SER A 109 13.73 4.37 4.20
CA SER A 109 13.83 5.67 3.55
C SER A 109 12.66 6.59 3.90
N VAL A 110 12.96 7.87 4.06
CA VAL A 110 11.97 8.94 4.12
C VAL A 110 11.77 9.51 2.73
N TYR A 111 10.53 9.71 2.35
CA TYR A 111 10.15 10.30 1.07
C TYR A 111 9.11 11.40 1.22
N VAL A 112 9.09 12.30 0.25
CA VAL A 112 7.99 13.26 0.04
C VAL A 112 7.33 12.94 -1.29
N SER A 113 6.00 12.82 -1.28
CA SER A 113 5.17 12.61 -2.47
C SER A 113 4.29 13.81 -2.72
N TYR A 114 4.29 14.32 -3.96
CA TYR A 114 3.48 15.45 -4.40
C TYR A 114 2.35 14.98 -5.32
N PHE A 115 1.14 15.48 -5.08
CA PHE A 115 -0.08 15.05 -5.78
C PHE A 115 -0.68 16.15 -6.67
N GLY A 116 -0.13 17.35 -6.64
CA GLY A 116 -0.67 18.53 -7.33
C GLY A 116 -1.31 19.54 -6.36
N ASP A 117 -1.59 20.76 -6.85
CA ASP A 117 -2.27 21.82 -6.07
C ASP A 117 -1.65 22.09 -4.69
N GLY A 118 -0.34 22.05 -4.56
CA GLY A 118 0.34 22.22 -3.27
C GLY A 118 0.11 21.07 -2.28
N VAL A 119 -0.49 19.97 -2.69
CA VAL A 119 -0.74 18.83 -1.82
C VAL A 119 0.45 17.89 -1.83
N ALA A 120 1.20 17.87 -0.74
CA ALA A 120 2.32 16.98 -0.52
C ALA A 120 2.20 16.25 0.83
N LYS A 121 2.78 15.05 0.92
CA LYS A 121 2.89 14.31 2.17
C LYS A 121 4.29 13.76 2.35
N ALA A 122 4.71 13.66 3.61
CA ALA A 122 5.84 12.83 4.02
C ALA A 122 5.40 11.38 4.25
N GLY A 123 6.34 10.47 4.18
CA GLY A 123 6.12 9.06 4.51
C GLY A 123 7.45 8.33 4.64
N ILE A 124 7.40 7.15 5.23
CA ILE A 124 8.52 6.22 5.31
C ILE A 124 8.19 4.91 4.59
N MET A 125 9.22 4.25 4.14
CA MET A 125 9.14 2.92 3.54
C MET A 125 10.38 2.12 3.90
N SER A 126 10.22 0.80 4.03
CA SER A 126 11.39 -0.08 4.09
C SER A 126 12.12 -0.06 2.75
N ASP A 127 13.45 0.00 2.79
CA ASP A 127 14.27 0.02 1.57
C ASP A 127 14.10 -1.28 0.77
N SER A 128 13.73 -2.39 1.40
CA SER A 128 13.42 -3.65 0.73
C SER A 128 12.19 -3.59 -0.20
N ARG A 129 11.28 -2.63 0.01
CA ARG A 129 10.13 -2.40 -0.88
C ARG A 129 10.48 -1.56 -2.12
N GLY A 130 11.63 -0.90 -2.10
CA GLY A 130 12.07 -0.05 -3.18
C GLY A 130 11.02 0.99 -3.60
N LEU A 131 10.99 1.31 -4.90
CA LEU A 131 10.10 2.31 -5.46
C LEU A 131 8.62 1.89 -5.55
N GLU A 132 8.30 0.61 -5.40
CA GLU A 132 6.91 0.12 -5.43
C GLU A 132 5.99 0.92 -4.51
N ARG A 133 6.46 1.20 -3.30
CA ARG A 133 5.69 1.96 -2.32
C ARG A 133 5.33 3.37 -2.79
N LEU A 134 6.18 3.99 -3.58
CA LEU A 134 5.97 5.33 -4.13
C LEU A 134 4.94 5.30 -5.26
N PHE A 135 5.04 4.33 -6.16
CA PHE A 135 4.07 4.13 -7.24
C PHE A 135 2.67 3.81 -6.70
N GLU A 136 2.58 2.97 -5.66
CA GLU A 136 1.30 2.68 -4.98
C GLU A 136 0.60 3.92 -4.44
N GLN A 137 1.34 4.98 -4.13
CA GLN A 137 0.73 6.22 -3.66
C GLN A 137 -0.05 6.96 -4.74
N GLY A 138 0.27 6.72 -6.03
CA GLY A 138 -0.31 7.46 -7.15
C GLY A 138 0.07 8.95 -7.14
N ALA A 139 1.27 9.29 -6.69
CA ALA A 139 1.79 10.65 -6.69
C ALA A 139 2.27 11.04 -8.09
N LEU A 140 2.20 12.33 -8.41
CA LEU A 140 2.74 12.89 -9.66
C LEU A 140 4.27 12.93 -9.62
N PHE A 141 4.82 13.31 -8.46
CA PHE A 141 6.26 13.38 -8.22
C PHE A 141 6.58 12.88 -6.82
N TYR A 142 7.79 12.42 -6.64
CA TYR A 142 8.34 12.09 -5.35
C TYR A 142 9.83 12.41 -5.28
N CYS A 143 10.33 12.60 -4.07
CA CYS A 143 11.76 12.62 -3.80
C CYS A 143 12.07 11.79 -2.55
N ILE A 144 13.22 11.14 -2.56
CA ILE A 144 13.79 10.49 -1.38
C ILE A 144 14.59 11.54 -0.61
N VAL A 145 14.23 11.73 0.65
CA VAL A 145 14.89 12.67 1.56
C VAL A 145 16.17 12.07 2.12
N GLY A 146 16.15 10.79 2.40
CA GLY A 146 17.29 10.04 2.90
C GLY A 146 16.92 8.62 3.31
N SER A 147 17.94 7.76 3.47
CA SER A 147 17.82 6.42 4.01
C SER A 147 18.44 6.38 5.42
N PHE A 148 17.88 5.57 6.30
CA PHE A 148 18.18 5.47 7.73
C PHE A 148 18.27 4.02 8.14
N ASP A 149 19.08 3.71 9.13
CA ASP A 149 19.36 2.33 9.56
C ASP A 149 18.14 1.56 10.05
N ASN A 150 17.09 2.25 10.48
CA ASN A 150 15.87 1.62 10.99
C ASN A 150 14.65 2.56 10.87
N ALA A 151 13.46 2.00 11.08
CA ALA A 151 12.20 2.71 11.01
C ALA A 151 12.10 3.88 12.02
N ASP A 152 12.67 3.75 13.21
CA ASP A 152 12.60 4.79 14.23
C ASP A 152 13.42 6.03 13.86
N ALA A 153 14.59 5.84 13.28
CA ALA A 153 15.41 6.93 12.77
C ALA A 153 14.69 7.66 11.62
N ALA A 154 14.12 6.90 10.68
CA ALA A 154 13.32 7.44 9.58
C ALA A 154 12.10 8.20 10.10
N HIS A 155 11.36 7.64 11.06
CA HIS A 155 10.16 8.25 11.64
C HIS A 155 10.44 9.59 12.34
N ARG A 156 11.58 9.74 13.01
CA ARG A 156 11.98 11.03 13.58
C ARG A 156 12.12 12.11 12.51
N VAL A 157 12.63 11.77 11.34
CA VAL A 157 12.79 12.73 10.24
C VAL A 157 11.43 13.01 9.58
N GLU A 158 10.62 11.98 9.33
CA GLU A 158 9.26 12.13 8.83
C GLU A 158 8.43 13.07 9.73
N SER A 159 8.50 12.86 11.05
CA SER A 159 7.79 13.69 12.03
C SER A 159 8.20 15.17 11.96
N ARG A 160 9.48 15.46 11.73
CA ARG A 160 9.97 16.84 11.54
C ARG A 160 9.38 17.45 10.26
N LEU A 161 9.32 16.70 9.17
CA LEU A 161 8.72 17.14 7.92
C LEU A 161 7.21 17.41 8.06
N ILE A 162 6.49 16.55 8.79
CA ILE A 162 5.08 16.76 9.10
C ILE A 162 4.89 18.03 9.95
N ASN A 163 5.72 18.22 10.98
CA ASN A 163 5.67 19.39 11.82
C ASN A 163 6.03 20.69 11.06
N SER A 164 6.76 20.60 9.96
CA SER A 164 7.05 21.73 9.07
C SER A 164 5.94 22.03 8.05
N GLY A 165 4.83 21.27 8.08
CA GLY A 165 3.63 21.55 7.29
C GLY A 165 3.28 20.51 6.22
N LEU A 166 4.08 19.46 6.04
CA LEU A 166 3.71 18.37 5.15
C LEU A 166 2.60 17.51 5.79
N LYS A 167 1.76 16.90 4.95
CA LYS A 167 0.72 16.00 5.44
C LYS A 167 1.30 14.64 5.82
N ASN A 168 0.75 14.02 6.85
CA ASN A 168 1.01 12.62 7.19
C ASN A 168 0.22 11.69 6.29
N SER A 169 -1.03 12.02 5.98
CA SER A 169 -1.90 11.21 5.16
C SER A 169 -2.73 12.05 4.20
N ILE A 170 -3.12 11.44 3.08
CA ILE A 170 -4.02 12.03 2.08
C ILE A 170 -5.09 10.99 1.80
N THR A 171 -6.35 11.38 1.98
CA THR A 171 -7.49 10.49 1.74
C THR A 171 -7.69 10.22 0.25
N LYS A 172 -8.34 9.09 -0.10
CA LYS A 172 -8.71 8.77 -1.49
C LYS A 172 -9.46 9.92 -2.16
N ARG A 173 -10.45 10.51 -1.48
CA ARG A 173 -11.24 11.64 -1.98
C ARG A 173 -10.39 12.89 -2.24
N GLN A 174 -9.39 13.17 -1.39
CA GLN A 174 -8.47 14.28 -1.63
C GLN A 174 -7.59 14.03 -2.85
N LYS A 175 -7.07 12.80 -3.01
CA LYS A 175 -6.29 12.41 -4.19
C LYS A 175 -7.12 12.55 -5.47
N GLU A 176 -8.33 12.02 -5.48
CA GLU A 176 -9.24 12.12 -6.61
C GLU A 176 -9.48 13.57 -7.04
N LYS A 177 -9.79 14.44 -6.07
CA LYS A 177 -10.01 15.87 -6.33
C LYS A 177 -8.80 16.58 -6.93
N VAL A 178 -7.60 16.18 -6.55
CA VAL A 178 -6.36 16.82 -7.01
C VAL A 178 -5.91 16.23 -8.34
N LEU A 179 -5.92 14.91 -8.48
CA LEU A 179 -5.44 14.21 -9.68
C LEU A 179 -6.40 14.33 -10.88
N SER A 180 -7.67 14.67 -10.65
CA SER A 180 -8.63 14.94 -11.73
C SER A 180 -8.40 16.29 -12.43
N LYS A 181 -7.58 17.17 -11.85
CA LYS A 181 -7.23 18.46 -12.46
C LYS A 181 -6.09 18.31 -13.47
N PRO A 182 -6.09 19.09 -14.55
CA PRO A 182 -4.98 19.10 -15.47
C PRO A 182 -3.68 19.51 -14.75
N VAL A 183 -2.61 18.75 -14.98
CA VAL A 183 -1.30 19.09 -14.42
C VAL A 183 -0.79 20.35 -15.07
N ASN A 184 -0.68 21.42 -14.30
CA ASN A 184 -0.02 22.63 -14.78
C ASN A 184 1.49 22.37 -14.86
N LYS A 185 2.03 22.24 -16.06
CA LYS A 185 3.45 21.94 -16.31
C LYS A 185 4.38 23.14 -16.10
N ASN A 186 3.82 24.29 -15.78
CA ASN A 186 4.54 25.58 -15.65
C ASN A 186 4.60 26.06 -14.19
N GLY A 187 4.47 25.19 -13.22
CA GLY A 187 4.56 25.51 -11.79
C GLY A 187 5.77 24.91 -11.14
#